data_5edaa1f7726eeca429e263bfba2a079d
#
_entry.id   5edaa1f7726eeca429e263bfba2a079d
#
_cell.length_a   1.000
_cell.length_b   1.000
_cell.length_c   1.000
_cell.angle_alpha   90.00
_cell.angle_beta   90.00
_cell.angle_gamma   90.00
#
_symmetry.space_group_name_H-M   'P 1'
#
loop_
_entity.id
_entity.type
_entity.pdbx_description
1 polymer ?
#
loop_
_entity_poly.entity_id
_entity_poly.type
_entity_poly.pdbx_seq_one_letter_code
_entity_poly.pdbx_strand_id
1 'polypeptide(L)'
;MQLVAETRDSARITAVALKAYARIVEAWALSLKEAAALADMSESTWKRARKPDFSGDLTKDQLLRLSAVVGIYKSLELYFSDPLARTWITRPNTGPLFGGARPLDSAIEGGLPQILAIRTYLDALRGGA
;
A
#
# COMPACT_ATOMS: atom_id res chain seq x y z
N MET A 1 0.48 -11.99 30.81
CA MET A 1 1.06 -10.63 30.78
C MET A 1 1.65 -10.32 29.42
N GLN A 2 2.64 -11.07 28.96
CA GLN A 2 3.28 -10.85 27.68
C GLN A 2 2.32 -11.00 26.50
N LEU A 3 1.42 -11.99 26.54
CA LEU A 3 0.44 -12.20 25.48
C LEU A 3 -0.50 -11.01 25.33
N VAL A 4 -0.92 -10.39 26.42
CA VAL A 4 -1.78 -9.21 26.39
C VAL A 4 -1.05 -8.01 25.78
N ALA A 5 0.23 -7.84 26.12
CA ALA A 5 1.05 -6.75 25.56
C ALA A 5 1.25 -6.95 24.05
N GLU A 6 1.53 -8.18 23.60
CA GLU A 6 1.68 -8.51 22.18
C GLU A 6 0.40 -8.25 21.41
N THR A 7 -0.77 -8.58 21.98
CA THR A 7 -2.07 -8.33 21.36
C THR A 7 -2.33 -6.82 21.21
N ARG A 8 -2.02 -6.03 22.22
CA ARG A 8 -2.15 -4.56 22.17
C ARG A 8 -1.23 -3.96 21.10
N ASP A 9 0.01 -4.43 21.04
CA ASP A 9 0.98 -3.94 20.06
C ASP A 9 0.55 -4.30 18.63
N SER A 10 0.04 -5.52 18.41
CA SER A 10 -0.52 -5.92 17.11
C SER A 10 -1.69 -5.05 16.71
N ALA A 11 -2.62 -4.79 17.63
CA ALA A 11 -3.78 -3.93 17.37
C ALA A 11 -3.35 -2.50 17.02
N ARG A 12 -2.34 -1.98 17.73
CA ARG A 12 -1.80 -0.64 17.48
C ARG A 12 -1.14 -0.56 16.10
N ILE A 13 -0.32 -1.54 15.75
CA ILE A 13 0.35 -1.61 14.45
C ILE A 13 -0.70 -1.66 13.35
N THR A 14 -1.73 -2.49 13.48
CA THR A 14 -2.82 -2.59 12.53
C THR A 14 -3.53 -1.25 12.35
N ALA A 15 -3.88 -0.58 13.44
CA ALA A 15 -4.56 0.71 13.39
C ALA A 15 -3.72 1.79 12.69
N VAL A 16 -2.42 1.85 13.00
CA VAL A 16 -1.50 2.80 12.36
C VAL A 16 -1.36 2.51 10.87
N ALA A 17 -1.20 1.24 10.51
CA ALA A 17 -1.07 0.83 9.10
C ALA A 17 -2.32 1.18 8.30
N LEU A 18 -3.50 0.90 8.84
CA LEU A 18 -4.78 1.20 8.17
C LEU A 18 -4.98 2.70 8.01
N LYS A 19 -4.64 3.49 9.01
CA LYS A 19 -4.75 4.95 8.93
C LYS A 19 -3.82 5.52 7.85
N ALA A 20 -2.58 5.04 7.81
CA ALA A 20 -1.63 5.46 6.79
C ALA A 20 -2.11 5.05 5.39
N TYR A 21 -2.60 3.83 5.24
CA TYR A 21 -3.10 3.32 3.97
C TYR A 21 -4.30 4.12 3.48
N ALA A 22 -5.23 4.44 4.36
CA ALA A 22 -6.42 5.23 3.99
C ALA A 22 -6.01 6.61 3.44
N ARG A 23 -5.01 7.24 4.01
CA ARG A 23 -4.49 8.53 3.52
C ARG A 23 -3.85 8.39 2.14
N ILE A 24 -3.13 7.30 1.91
CA ILE A 24 -2.50 7.02 0.62
C ILE A 24 -3.57 6.77 -0.45
N VAL A 25 -4.60 6.00 -0.12
CA VAL A 25 -5.74 5.76 -1.02
C VAL A 25 -6.35 7.08 -1.48
N GLU A 26 -6.52 8.04 -0.58
CA GLU A 26 -7.01 9.37 -0.94
C GLU A 26 -6.00 10.13 -1.81
N ALA A 27 -4.73 10.14 -1.42
CA ALA A 27 -3.69 10.85 -2.15
C ALA A 27 -3.53 10.35 -3.58
N TRP A 28 -3.67 9.04 -3.78
CA TRP A 28 -3.59 8.40 -5.10
C TRP A 28 -4.93 8.37 -5.83
N ALA A 29 -6.00 8.85 -5.20
CA ALA A 29 -7.35 8.83 -5.76
C ALA A 29 -7.80 7.45 -6.21
N LEU A 30 -7.51 6.42 -5.40
CA LEU A 30 -7.91 5.05 -5.70
C LEU A 30 -9.41 4.88 -5.48
N SER A 31 -10.04 4.09 -6.35
CA SER A 31 -11.43 3.69 -6.15
C SER A 31 -11.54 2.73 -4.96
N LEU A 32 -12.76 2.56 -4.46
CA LEU A 32 -13.04 1.59 -3.41
C LEU A 32 -12.57 0.18 -3.82
N LYS A 33 -12.86 -0.20 -5.06
CA LYS A 33 -12.49 -1.50 -5.62
C LYS A 33 -10.96 -1.65 -5.67
N GLU A 34 -10.27 -0.62 -6.16
CA GLU A 34 -8.80 -0.65 -6.28
C GLU A 34 -8.13 -0.72 -4.90
N ALA A 35 -8.61 0.07 -3.95
CA ALA A 35 -8.05 0.08 -2.60
C ALA A 35 -8.22 -1.28 -1.91
N ALA A 36 -9.39 -1.90 -2.05
CA ALA A 36 -9.66 -3.21 -1.49
C ALA A 36 -8.78 -4.28 -2.15
N ALA A 37 -8.71 -4.29 -3.48
CA ALA A 37 -7.93 -5.29 -4.22
C ALA A 37 -6.43 -5.21 -3.90
N LEU A 38 -5.89 -4.00 -3.82
CA LEU A 38 -4.48 -3.81 -3.49
C LEU A 38 -4.13 -4.35 -2.11
N ALA A 39 -5.04 -4.20 -1.15
CA ALA A 39 -4.86 -4.67 0.22
C ALA A 39 -5.29 -6.13 0.43
N ASP A 40 -5.76 -6.79 -0.61
CA ASP A 40 -6.32 -8.16 -0.55
C ASP A 40 -7.50 -8.25 0.42
N MET A 41 -8.42 -7.34 0.28
CA MET A 41 -9.67 -7.29 1.06
C MET A 41 -10.88 -7.27 0.13
N SER A 42 -12.02 -7.75 0.63
CA SER A 42 -13.29 -7.45 -0.03
C SER A 42 -13.60 -5.96 0.11
N GLU A 43 -14.45 -5.43 -0.77
CA GLU A 43 -14.86 -4.03 -0.67
C GLU A 43 -15.58 -3.75 0.65
N SER A 44 -16.42 -4.69 1.11
CA SER A 44 -17.11 -4.52 2.39
C SER A 44 -16.15 -4.51 3.57
N THR A 45 -15.12 -5.35 3.55
CA THR A 45 -14.08 -5.34 4.59
C THR A 45 -13.32 -4.02 4.58
N TRP A 46 -12.93 -3.53 3.40
CA TRP A 46 -12.24 -2.25 3.31
C TRP A 46 -13.09 -1.09 3.82
N LYS A 47 -14.38 -1.07 3.48
CA LYS A 47 -15.31 -0.05 4.01
C LYS A 47 -15.32 0.00 5.53
N ARG A 48 -15.23 -1.16 6.20
CA ARG A 48 -15.16 -1.23 7.66
C ARG A 48 -13.76 -0.87 8.17
N ALA A 49 -12.74 -1.42 7.53
CA ALA A 49 -11.35 -1.29 7.99
C ALA A 49 -10.84 0.17 7.94
N ARG A 50 -11.34 0.98 7.02
CA ARG A 50 -10.93 2.38 6.90
C ARG A 50 -11.51 3.30 7.97
N LYS A 51 -12.45 2.79 8.79
CA LYS A 51 -13.07 3.59 9.85
C LYS A 51 -12.20 3.55 11.12
N PRO A 52 -12.17 4.66 11.88
CA PRO A 52 -11.31 4.73 13.08
C PRO A 52 -11.65 3.71 14.16
N ASP A 53 -12.90 3.25 14.22
CA ASP A 53 -13.37 2.29 15.22
C ASP A 53 -13.19 0.83 14.83
N PHE A 54 -12.53 0.55 13.71
CA PHE A 54 -12.30 -0.81 13.25
C PHE A 54 -11.47 -1.60 14.27
N SER A 55 -11.98 -2.75 14.69
CA SER A 55 -11.35 -3.63 15.68
C SER A 55 -10.99 -5.01 15.14
N GLY A 56 -11.17 -5.23 13.83
CA GLY A 56 -10.84 -6.50 13.20
C GLY A 56 -9.33 -6.71 13.06
N ASP A 57 -8.97 -7.95 12.76
CA ASP A 57 -7.58 -8.32 12.52
C ASP A 57 -7.27 -8.35 11.03
N LEU A 58 -6.04 -8.03 10.69
CA LEU A 58 -5.50 -8.23 9.35
C LEU A 58 -4.65 -9.49 9.33
N THR A 59 -4.63 -10.17 8.18
CA THR A 59 -3.68 -11.26 7.96
C THR A 59 -2.27 -10.69 7.89
N LYS A 60 -1.27 -11.53 8.09
CA LYS A 60 0.13 -11.14 7.91
C LYS A 60 0.38 -10.62 6.50
N ASP A 61 -0.17 -11.28 5.48
CA ASP A 61 -0.06 -10.83 4.09
C ASP A 61 -0.64 -9.44 3.91
N GLN A 62 -1.86 -9.19 4.41
CA GLN A 62 -2.49 -7.87 4.32
C GLN A 62 -1.63 -6.80 5.00
N LEU A 63 -1.14 -7.07 6.19
CA LEU A 63 -0.32 -6.10 6.92
C LEU A 63 0.98 -5.79 6.17
N LEU A 64 1.61 -6.81 5.57
CA LEU A 64 2.81 -6.62 4.76
C LEU A 64 2.52 -5.80 3.50
N ARG A 65 1.36 -5.99 2.86
CA ARG A 65 0.94 -5.17 1.71
C ARG A 65 0.81 -3.71 2.10
N LEU A 66 0.13 -3.43 3.20
CA LEU A 66 -0.02 -2.05 3.69
C LEU A 66 1.34 -1.40 3.96
N SER A 67 2.22 -2.13 4.63
CA SER A 67 3.57 -1.65 4.93
C SER A 67 4.38 -1.35 3.67
N ALA A 68 4.32 -2.25 2.69
CA ALA A 68 5.02 -2.06 1.42
C ALA A 68 4.47 -0.88 0.62
N VAL A 69 3.16 -0.69 0.62
CA VAL A 69 2.50 0.45 -0.04
C VAL A 69 2.94 1.77 0.63
N VAL A 70 3.03 1.80 1.95
CA VAL A 70 3.56 2.98 2.66
C VAL A 70 4.99 3.28 2.21
N GLY A 71 5.82 2.25 2.06
CA GLY A 71 7.18 2.41 1.55
C GLY A 71 7.22 2.97 0.13
N ILE A 72 6.35 2.47 -0.74
CA ILE A 72 6.23 2.98 -2.12
C ILE A 72 5.85 4.47 -2.10
N TYR A 73 4.83 4.82 -1.32
CA TYR A 73 4.37 6.21 -1.21
C TYR A 73 5.51 7.13 -0.76
N LYS A 74 6.25 6.74 0.27
CA LYS A 74 7.38 7.53 0.76
C LYS A 74 8.47 7.71 -0.28
N SER A 75 8.81 6.65 -1.01
CA SER A 75 9.81 6.72 -2.08
C SER A 75 9.37 7.66 -3.19
N LEU A 76 8.10 7.59 -3.59
CA LEU A 76 7.57 8.49 -4.63
C LEU A 76 7.62 9.95 -4.20
N GLU A 77 7.25 10.24 -2.94
CA GLU A 77 7.27 11.62 -2.43
C GLU A 77 8.69 12.16 -2.28
N LEU A 78 9.67 11.30 -2.05
CA LEU A 78 11.07 11.71 -1.98
C LEU A 78 11.72 11.85 -3.35
N TYR A 79 11.35 11.01 -4.30
CA TYR A 79 12.00 10.97 -5.61
C TYR A 79 11.40 11.95 -6.61
N PHE A 80 10.08 12.12 -6.59
CA PHE A 80 9.37 12.98 -7.53
C PHE A 80 8.68 14.14 -6.80
N SER A 81 8.49 15.23 -7.54
CA SER A 81 7.63 16.32 -7.09
C SER A 81 6.20 16.11 -7.61
N ASP A 82 5.23 16.82 -7.01
CA ASP A 82 3.86 16.80 -7.50
C ASP A 82 3.76 17.51 -8.86
N PRO A 83 2.87 17.07 -9.76
CA PRO A 83 1.85 16.05 -9.53
C PRO A 83 2.35 14.61 -9.73
N LEU A 84 3.56 14.39 -10.24
CA LEU A 84 4.04 13.06 -10.61
C LEU A 84 4.13 12.12 -9.40
N ALA A 85 4.55 12.62 -8.24
CA ALA A 85 4.65 11.80 -7.04
C ALA A 85 3.31 11.12 -6.70
N ARG A 86 2.19 11.78 -6.97
CA ARG A 86 0.86 11.26 -6.65
C ARG A 86 0.18 10.53 -7.79
N THR A 87 0.63 10.74 -9.01
CA THR A 87 0.01 10.13 -10.20
C THR A 87 0.80 8.98 -10.78
N TRP A 88 2.05 8.79 -10.35
CA TRP A 88 2.92 7.75 -10.88
C TRP A 88 2.30 6.36 -10.83
N ILE A 89 1.67 6.04 -9.70
CA ILE A 89 1.10 4.70 -9.47
C ILE A 89 -0.05 4.36 -10.43
N THR A 90 -0.76 5.37 -10.92
CA THR A 90 -1.92 5.20 -11.78
C THR A 90 -1.66 5.57 -13.24
N ARG A 91 -0.42 5.89 -13.60
CA ARG A 91 -0.05 6.19 -14.99
C ARG A 91 0.54 4.96 -15.66
N PRO A 92 0.22 4.69 -16.94
CA PRO A 92 0.91 3.63 -17.69
C PRO A 92 2.42 3.83 -17.65
N ASN A 93 3.16 2.73 -17.50
CA ASN A 93 4.60 2.76 -17.31
C ASN A 93 5.27 1.73 -18.21
N THR A 94 6.18 2.18 -19.07
CA THR A 94 6.89 1.30 -20.01
C THR A 94 8.16 0.70 -19.42
N GLY A 95 8.45 0.96 -18.14
CA GLY A 95 9.61 0.40 -17.46
C GLY A 95 9.56 -1.11 -17.34
N PRO A 96 10.69 -1.72 -16.94
CA PRO A 96 10.86 -3.17 -17.04
C PRO A 96 9.86 -4.00 -16.21
N LEU A 97 9.31 -3.44 -15.15
CA LEU A 97 8.37 -4.19 -14.30
C LEU A 97 6.93 -4.16 -14.81
N PHE A 98 6.58 -3.27 -15.73
CA PHE A 98 5.18 -2.95 -15.98
C PHE A 98 4.69 -3.23 -17.39
N GLY A 99 5.57 -3.24 -18.38
CA GLY A 99 5.20 -3.56 -19.76
C GLY A 99 4.10 -2.69 -20.34
N GLY A 100 4.00 -1.43 -19.90
CA GLY A 100 2.96 -0.50 -20.35
C GLY A 100 1.73 -0.44 -19.45
N ALA A 101 1.61 -1.33 -18.46
CA ALA A 101 0.51 -1.30 -17.51
C ALA A 101 0.71 -0.19 -16.47
N ARG A 102 -0.36 0.20 -15.79
CA ARG A 102 -0.23 1.05 -14.62
C ARG A 102 0.44 0.25 -13.50
N PRO A 103 1.37 0.83 -12.74
CA PRO A 103 1.96 0.13 -11.60
C PRO A 103 0.91 -0.41 -10.62
N LEU A 104 -0.18 0.32 -10.42
CA LEU A 104 -1.28 -0.13 -9.58
C LEU A 104 -1.87 -1.45 -10.06
N ASP A 105 -2.15 -1.58 -11.35
CA ASP A 105 -2.73 -2.80 -11.91
C ASP A 105 -1.76 -3.97 -11.80
N SER A 106 -0.49 -3.73 -12.04
CA SER A 106 0.58 -4.71 -11.85
C SER A 106 0.65 -5.18 -10.40
N ALA A 107 0.54 -4.27 -9.45
CA ALA A 107 0.56 -4.58 -8.01
C ALA A 107 -0.65 -5.42 -7.60
N ILE A 108 -1.83 -5.06 -8.08
CA ILE A 108 -3.07 -5.78 -7.77
C ILE A 108 -2.99 -7.20 -8.34
N GLU A 109 -2.60 -7.34 -9.60
CA GLU A 109 -2.51 -8.63 -10.27
C GLU A 109 -1.45 -9.54 -9.65
N GLY A 110 -0.26 -8.99 -9.38
CA GLY A 110 0.87 -9.75 -8.87
C GLY A 110 0.88 -9.96 -7.37
N GLY A 111 0.06 -9.23 -6.61
CA GLY A 111 -0.03 -9.37 -5.17
C GLY A 111 1.22 -8.92 -4.42
N LEU A 112 1.42 -9.44 -3.22
CA LEU A 112 2.51 -9.02 -2.34
C LEU A 112 3.90 -9.09 -3.01
N PRO A 113 4.27 -10.16 -3.71
CA PRO A 113 5.58 -10.20 -4.36
C PRO A 113 5.80 -9.03 -5.33
N GLN A 114 4.79 -8.65 -6.09
CA GLN A 114 4.90 -7.55 -7.03
C GLN A 114 4.94 -6.20 -6.33
N ILE A 115 4.16 -6.03 -5.27
CA ILE A 115 4.21 -4.81 -4.45
C ILE A 115 5.63 -4.61 -3.90
N LEU A 116 6.23 -5.68 -3.39
CA LEU A 116 7.60 -5.64 -2.88
C LEU A 116 8.62 -5.35 -3.97
N ALA A 117 8.42 -5.91 -5.16
CA ALA A 117 9.29 -5.65 -6.32
C ALA A 117 9.25 -4.16 -6.73
N ILE A 118 8.05 -3.57 -6.73
CA ILE A 118 7.88 -2.14 -7.03
C ILE A 118 8.62 -1.29 -5.98
N ARG A 119 8.47 -1.63 -4.72
CA ARG A 119 9.17 -0.94 -3.63
C ARG A 119 10.67 -1.00 -3.81
N THR A 120 11.20 -2.18 -4.10
CA THR A 120 12.63 -2.36 -4.34
C THR A 120 13.11 -1.54 -5.54
N TYR A 121 12.33 -1.54 -6.62
CA TYR A 121 12.63 -0.76 -7.82
C TYR A 121 12.74 0.74 -7.50
N LEU A 122 11.78 1.29 -6.77
CA LEU A 122 11.78 2.70 -6.39
C LEU A 122 12.90 3.04 -5.41
N ASP A 123 13.19 2.14 -4.48
CA ASP A 123 14.29 2.35 -3.52
C ASP A 123 15.64 2.39 -4.26
N ALA A 124 15.83 1.56 -5.28
CA ALA A 124 17.04 1.56 -6.10
C ALA A 124 17.17 2.88 -6.88
N LEU A 125 16.08 3.40 -7.46
CA LEU A 125 16.10 4.69 -8.15
C LEU A 125 16.47 5.82 -7.18
N ARG A 126 15.87 5.82 -6.01
CA ARG A 126 16.12 6.83 -4.97
C ARG A 126 17.57 6.75 -4.47
N GLY A 127 18.13 5.55 -4.39
CA GLY A 127 19.51 5.35 -3.93
C GLY A 127 20.57 5.72 -4.95
N GLY A 128 20.20 6.11 -6.17
CA GLY A 128 21.13 6.48 -7.22
C GLY A 128 21.79 5.28 -7.89
N ALA A 129 21.23 4.14 -7.75
CA ALA A 129 21.75 2.91 -8.35
C ALA A 129 21.37 2.79 -9.82
#